data_24fed6d40e46958745a799728ac4d639
#
_entry.id   24fed6d40e46958745a799728ac4d639
#
_cell.length_a   1.000
_cell.length_b   1.000
_cell.length_c   1.000
_cell.angle_alpha   90.00
_cell.angle_beta   90.00
_cell.angle_gamma   90.00
#
_symmetry.space_group_name_H-M   'P 1'
#
loop_
_entity.id
_entity.type
_entity.pdbx_description
1 polymer ?
#
loop_
_entity_poly.entity_id
_entity_poly.type
_entity_poly.pdbx_seq_one_letter_code
_entity_poly.pdbx_strand_id
1 'polypeptide(L)' 'MNIRAKMRVTEVTKTEYGAERVKLSAVYADKTNAEDNTYAKATPSASVEMQVDNEAAHGAFVPGKKYYVDFTPAD' A
#
# COMPACT_ATOMS: atom_id res chain seq x y z
N MET A 1 -5.51 14.51 -12.56
CA MET A 1 -4.34 13.63 -12.58
C MET A 1 -4.49 12.57 -11.51
N ASN A 2 -4.34 11.30 -11.87
CA ASN A 2 -4.36 10.22 -10.89
C ASN A 2 -2.96 9.97 -10.36
N ILE A 3 -2.86 9.82 -9.06
CA ILE A 3 -1.59 9.55 -8.40
C ILE A 3 -1.57 8.09 -7.99
N ARG A 4 -0.50 7.40 -8.36
CA ARG A 4 -0.28 6.00 -8.01
C ARG A 4 1.00 5.87 -7.20
N ALA A 5 0.91 5.15 -6.09
CA ALA A 5 2.07 4.78 -5.30
C ALA A 5 2.24 3.27 -5.33
N LYS A 6 3.48 2.81 -5.37
CA LYS A 6 3.81 1.41 -5.16
C LYS A 6 4.25 1.26 -3.71
N MET A 7 3.58 0.42 -2.96
CA MET A 7 3.83 0.30 -1.53
C MET A 7 4.05 -1.15 -1.13
N ARG A 8 4.93 -1.35 -0.15
CA ARG A 8 5.19 -2.67 0.40
C ARG A 8 4.52 -2.77 1.76
N VAL A 9 3.87 -3.90 2.02
CA VAL A 9 3.33 -4.20 3.33
C VAL A 9 4.50 -4.47 4.28
N THR A 10 4.62 -3.67 5.33
CA THR A 10 5.69 -3.81 6.32
C THR A 10 5.24 -4.57 7.56
N GLU A 11 3.95 -4.49 7.89
CA GLU A 11 3.43 -5.13 9.09
C GLU A 11 1.95 -5.45 8.94
N VAL A 12 1.55 -6.61 9.40
CA VAL A 12 0.15 -7.01 9.55
C VAL A 12 -0.02 -7.56 10.96
N THR A 13 -0.88 -6.92 11.75
CA THR A 13 -1.09 -7.27 13.16
C THR A 13 -2.57 -7.47 13.40
N LYS A 14 -2.94 -8.53 14.11
CA LYS A 14 -4.34 -8.73 14.51
C LYS A 14 -4.60 -7.99 15.82
N THR A 15 -5.72 -7.29 15.87
CA THR A 15 -6.14 -6.60 17.08
C THR A 15 -6.95 -7.54 17.98
N GLU A 16 -7.15 -7.12 19.24
CA GLU A 16 -7.95 -7.88 20.20
C GLU A 16 -9.40 -8.09 19.76
N TYR A 17 -9.87 -7.22 18.88
CA TYR A 17 -11.26 -7.21 18.45
C TYR A 17 -11.48 -7.96 17.13
N GLY A 18 -10.48 -8.68 16.66
CA GLY A 18 -10.59 -9.44 15.42
C GLY A 18 -10.38 -8.65 14.16
N ALA A 19 -9.94 -7.39 14.27
CA ALA A 19 -9.57 -6.60 13.11
C ALA A 19 -8.09 -6.84 12.75
N GLU A 20 -7.72 -6.49 11.53
CA GLU A 20 -6.36 -6.57 11.06
C GLU A 20 -5.81 -5.17 10.84
N ARG A 21 -4.67 -4.85 11.44
CA ARG A 21 -4.00 -3.57 11.21
C ARG A 21 -2.86 -3.77 10.23
N VAL A 22 -2.88 -3.01 9.15
CA VAL A 22 -1.94 -3.15 8.04
C VAL A 22 -1.17 -1.85 7.88
N LYS A 23 0.16 -1.98 7.78
CA LYS A 23 1.02 -0.83 7.51
C LYS A 23 1.78 -1.06 6.21
N LEU A 24 1.83 -0.03 5.39
CA LEU A 24 2.55 -0.04 4.12
C LEU A 24 3.47 1.17 4.05
N SER A 25 4.59 1.01 3.37
CA SER A 25 5.50 2.12 3.09
C SER A 25 5.86 2.15 1.62
N ALA A 26 6.18 3.35 1.13
CA ALA A 26 6.52 3.54 -0.27
C ALA A 26 7.77 2.77 -0.66
N VAL A 27 7.77 2.26 -1.87
CA VAL A 27 8.92 1.59 -2.47
C VAL A 27 9.61 2.57 -3.39
N TYR A 28 10.92 2.72 -3.23
CA TYR A 28 11.70 3.58 -4.11
C TYR A 28 11.74 2.99 -5.52
N ALA A 29 11.77 3.89 -6.51
CA ALA A 29 11.83 3.47 -7.89
C ALA A 29 13.11 2.69 -8.18
N ASP A 30 12.96 1.59 -8.93
CA ASP A 30 14.09 0.85 -9.47
C ASP A 30 14.34 1.37 -10.90
N LYS A 31 15.49 1.97 -11.13
CA LYS A 31 15.82 2.56 -12.42
C LYS A 31 15.84 1.56 -13.57
N THR A 32 16.00 0.27 -13.25
CA THR A 32 15.98 -0.78 -14.26
C THR A 32 14.57 -1.21 -14.63
N ASN A 33 13.56 -0.75 -13.88
CA ASN A 33 12.16 -1.08 -14.11
C ASN A 33 11.42 0.15 -14.63
N ALA A 34 11.03 0.14 -15.90
CA ALA A 34 10.33 1.26 -16.51
C ALA A 34 8.99 1.59 -15.83
N GLU A 35 8.34 0.59 -15.26
CA GLU A 35 7.10 0.78 -14.52
C GLU A 35 7.31 1.65 -13.29
N ASP A 36 8.42 1.47 -12.59
CA ASP A 36 8.73 2.23 -11.39
C ASP A 36 8.95 3.71 -11.71
N ASN A 37 9.43 4.04 -12.89
CA ASN A 37 9.64 5.43 -13.29
C ASN A 37 8.33 6.21 -13.38
N THR A 38 7.23 5.54 -13.66
CA THR A 38 5.94 6.20 -13.83
C THR A 38 5.36 6.64 -12.50
N TYR A 39 5.33 5.77 -11.49
CA TYR A 39 4.75 6.13 -10.20
C TYR A 39 5.69 7.00 -9.37
N ALA A 40 7.00 6.82 -9.50
CA ALA A 40 7.97 7.56 -8.69
C ALA A 40 7.91 9.06 -8.92
N LYS A 41 7.52 9.48 -10.11
CA LYS A 41 7.34 10.91 -10.41
C LYS A 41 6.18 11.51 -9.65
N ALA A 42 5.13 10.72 -9.38
CA ALA A 42 3.93 11.19 -8.71
C ALA A 42 4.03 11.06 -7.19
N THR A 43 4.68 10.01 -6.70
CA THR A 43 4.72 9.70 -5.26
C THR A 43 6.09 9.22 -4.83
N PRO A 44 7.00 10.14 -4.51
CA PRO A 44 8.36 9.76 -4.09
C PRO A 44 8.40 9.13 -2.69
N SER A 45 7.47 9.48 -1.81
CA SER A 45 7.41 8.89 -0.47
C SER A 45 5.98 8.89 0.04
N ALA A 46 5.62 7.86 0.79
CA ALA A 46 4.29 7.75 1.37
C ALA A 46 4.25 6.65 2.42
N SER A 47 3.27 6.70 3.30
CA SER A 47 2.96 5.63 4.24
C SER A 47 1.45 5.51 4.37
N VAL A 48 0.98 4.28 4.61
CA VAL A 48 -0.43 4.00 4.82
C VAL A 48 -0.57 3.11 6.04
N GLU A 49 -1.54 3.43 6.89
CA GLU A 49 -1.92 2.59 8.01
C GLU A 49 -3.43 2.44 7.95
N MET A 50 -3.90 1.19 7.96
CA MET A 50 -5.33 0.89 7.88
C MET A 50 -5.70 -0.15 8.90
N GLN A 51 -6.96 -0.10 9.33
CA GLN A 51 -7.58 -1.18 10.06
C GLN A 51 -8.62 -1.85 9.16
N VAL A 52 -8.49 -3.15 8.98
CA VAL A 52 -9.40 -3.93 8.15
C VAL A 52 -10.30 -4.74 9.06
N ASP A 53 -11.56 -4.32 9.16
CA ASP A 53 -12.54 -4.96 10.03
C ASP A 53 -13.26 -6.12 9.35
N ASN A 54 -13.35 -6.10 8.04
CA ASN A 54 -14.06 -7.12 7.28
C ASN A 54 -13.25 -8.41 7.24
N GLU A 55 -13.74 -9.45 7.90
CA GLU A 55 -13.07 -10.75 7.95
C GLU A 55 -12.81 -11.35 6.56
N ALA A 56 -13.69 -11.08 5.60
CA ALA A 56 -13.52 -11.57 4.25
C ALA A 56 -12.28 -11.00 3.55
N ALA A 57 -11.79 -9.84 4.02
CA ALA A 57 -10.60 -9.20 3.48
C ALA A 57 -9.32 -9.56 4.25
N HIS A 58 -9.43 -10.31 5.35
CA HIS A 58 -8.25 -10.71 6.12
C HIS A 58 -7.37 -11.64 5.29
N GLY A 59 -6.06 -11.44 5.35
CA GLY A 59 -5.12 -12.19 4.55
C GLY A 59 -4.88 -11.63 3.15
N ALA A 60 -5.63 -10.60 2.74
CA ALA A 60 -5.42 -9.93 1.46
C ALA A 60 -4.06 -9.23 1.40
N PHE A 61 -3.60 -8.73 2.54
CA PHE A 61 -2.30 -8.06 2.65
C PHE A 61 -1.28 -9.01 3.25
N VAL A 62 -0.21 -9.29 2.52
CA VAL A 62 0.83 -10.22 2.93
C VAL A 62 2.12 -9.44 3.19
N PRO A 63 2.74 -9.56 4.38
CA PRO A 63 3.99 -8.85 4.67
C PRO A 63 5.04 -9.10 3.61
N GLY A 64 5.69 -8.05 3.15
CA GLY A 64 6.71 -8.10 2.12
C GLY A 64 6.19 -7.99 0.71
N LYS A 65 4.90 -8.19 0.49
CA LYS A 65 4.29 -8.08 -0.83
C LYS A 65 4.04 -6.63 -1.19
N LYS A 66 4.16 -6.31 -2.48
CA LYS A 66 3.97 -4.96 -3.00
C LYS A 66 2.59 -4.81 -3.61
N TYR A 67 2.01 -3.61 -3.45
CA TYR A 67 0.69 -3.27 -3.99
C TYR A 67 0.73 -1.88 -4.60
N TYR A 68 -0.09 -1.67 -5.63
CA TYR A 68 -0.34 -0.32 -6.12
C TYR A 68 -1.47 0.31 -5.33
N VAL A 69 -1.29 1.57 -4.98
CA VAL A 69 -2.30 2.38 -4.31
C VAL A 69 -2.64 3.55 -5.22
N ASP A 70 -3.87 3.60 -5.68
CA ASP A 70 -4.33 4.64 -6.59
C ASP A 70 -5.23 5.63 -5.86
N PHE A 71 -4.99 6.92 -6.09
CA PHE A 71 -5.79 7.99 -5.52
C PHE A 71 -6.67 8.58 -6.60
N THR A 72 -7.98 8.49 -6.39
CA THR A 72 -8.97 9.03 -7.31
C THR A 72 -9.83 10.02 -6.55
N PRO A 73 -10.01 11.25 -7.09
CA PRO A 73 -10.88 12.22 -6.42
C PRO A 73 -12.27 11.66 -6.23
N ALA A 74 -12.85 11.91 -5.06
CA ALA A 74 -14.21 11.51 -4.72
C ALA A 74 -15.08 12.74 -4.54
N ASP A 75 -16.36 12.61 -4.83
CA ASP A 75 -17.33 13.70 -4.63
C ASP A 75 -17.68 13.88 -3.16
#